data_b94fd6ca1f6f8ea6c53d8d39a599ff0f
#
_entry.id   b94fd6ca1f6f8ea6c53d8d39a599ff0f
#
_cell.length_a   1.000
_cell.length_b   1.000
_cell.length_c   1.000
_cell.angle_alpha   90.00
_cell.angle_beta   90.00
_cell.angle_gamma   90.00
#
_symmetry.space_group_name_H-M   'P 1'
#
loop_
_entity.id
_entity.type
_entity.pdbx_description
1 polymer ?
#
loop_
_entity_poly.entity_id
_entity_poly.type
_entity_poly.pdbx_seq_one_letter_code
_entity_poly.pdbx_strand_id
1 'polypeptide(L)'
;RWAAQDNTPLLGICRGCQMMNVALGGTLYRDIPAEYPDFTGINHSLSGAVARKQAAHQVDIFGQSQLAAALAVEHGRIEVNSMHHQAVRDVAPGLKVAALSEDGIVEAIELPEARFFIGVQWHPEELLESEISSRAAMERLFKAFVEAARSTQA
;
A
#
# COMPACT_ATOMS: atom_id res chain seq x y z
N ARG A 1 -10.15 13.43 -0.44
CA ARG A 1 -11.61 13.46 -0.71
C ARG A 1 -11.90 13.87 -2.13
N TRP A 2 -11.39 15.02 -2.59
CA TRP A 2 -11.61 15.49 -3.95
C TRP A 2 -11.26 14.44 -5.01
N ALA A 3 -10.07 13.82 -4.95
CA ALA A 3 -9.65 12.79 -5.90
C ALA A 3 -10.60 11.59 -5.96
N ALA A 4 -11.17 11.18 -4.81
CA ALA A 4 -12.14 10.08 -4.76
C ALA A 4 -13.48 10.46 -5.40
N GLN A 5 -13.92 11.73 -5.24
CA GLN A 5 -15.17 12.22 -5.82
C GLN A 5 -15.07 12.47 -7.32
N ASP A 6 -13.94 12.99 -7.77
CA ASP A 6 -13.64 13.34 -9.17
C ASP A 6 -13.10 12.18 -10.00
N ASN A 7 -12.97 11.00 -9.40
CA ASN A 7 -12.34 9.84 -10.03
C ASN A 7 -10.93 10.13 -10.59
N THR A 8 -10.20 11.03 -9.90
CA THR A 8 -8.81 11.36 -10.24
C THR A 8 -7.89 10.23 -9.78
N PRO A 9 -7.06 9.68 -10.65
CA PRO A 9 -6.09 8.65 -10.27
C PRO A 9 -5.20 9.10 -9.12
N LEU A 10 -5.07 8.24 -8.11
CA LEU A 10 -4.30 8.53 -6.90
C LEU A 10 -3.52 7.30 -6.45
N LEU A 11 -2.22 7.48 -6.22
CA LEU A 11 -1.35 6.52 -5.57
C LEU A 11 -0.86 7.12 -4.24
N GLY A 12 -1.29 6.56 -3.13
CA GLY A 12 -0.83 6.94 -1.79
C GLY A 12 0.28 6.02 -1.30
N ILE A 13 1.45 6.58 -0.96
CA ILE A 13 2.60 5.80 -0.48
C ILE A 13 2.81 6.08 1.00
N CYS A 14 2.92 5.03 1.82
CA CYS A 14 3.17 5.05 3.25
C CYS A 14 2.21 6.00 3.99
N ARG A 15 2.65 7.19 4.38
CA ARG A 15 1.78 8.21 4.97
C ARG A 15 0.63 8.61 4.04
N GLY A 16 0.83 8.53 2.71
CA GLY A 16 -0.22 8.76 1.73
C GLY A 16 -1.37 7.76 1.85
N CYS A 17 -1.09 6.48 2.02
CA CYS A 17 -2.07 5.44 2.29
C CYS A 17 -2.87 5.75 3.56
N GLN A 18 -2.20 6.08 4.66
CA GLN A 18 -2.84 6.47 5.93
C GLN A 18 -3.73 7.70 5.78
N MET A 19 -3.25 8.72 5.06
CA MET A 19 -4.02 9.94 4.79
C MET A 19 -5.26 9.69 3.94
N MET A 20 -5.19 8.77 2.96
CA MET A 20 -6.36 8.33 2.18
C MET A 20 -7.44 7.76 3.10
N ASN A 21 -7.05 6.85 3.99
CA ASN A 21 -7.95 6.23 4.96
C ASN A 21 -8.62 7.27 5.87
N VAL A 22 -7.81 8.10 6.53
CA VAL A 22 -8.32 9.12 7.45
C VAL A 22 -9.21 10.16 6.74
N ALA A 23 -8.81 10.60 5.55
CA ALA A 23 -9.58 11.55 4.76
C ALA A 23 -10.99 11.04 4.40
N LEU A 24 -11.16 9.73 4.27
CA LEU A 24 -12.44 9.08 3.96
C LEU A 24 -13.19 8.59 5.21
N GLY A 25 -12.64 8.79 6.41
CA GLY A 25 -13.32 8.51 7.69
C GLY A 25 -12.82 7.29 8.45
N GLY A 26 -11.72 6.69 8.01
CA GLY A 26 -11.05 5.60 8.74
C GLY A 26 -10.15 6.10 9.88
N THR A 27 -9.57 5.18 10.62
CA THR A 27 -8.69 5.44 11.77
C THR A 27 -7.32 4.76 11.61
N LEU A 28 -6.38 5.09 12.49
CA LEU A 28 -5.04 4.55 12.50
C LEU A 28 -4.67 3.97 13.87
N TYR A 29 -3.84 2.93 13.87
CA TYR A 29 -2.95 2.66 14.99
C TYR A 29 -1.86 3.73 14.98
N ARG A 30 -1.69 4.44 16.09
CA ARG A 30 -0.69 5.51 16.24
C ARG A 30 0.70 4.95 16.53
N ASP A 31 0.72 3.75 17.10
CA ASP A 31 1.94 2.98 17.37
C ASP A 31 1.59 1.49 17.34
N ILE A 32 2.08 0.78 16.31
CA ILE A 32 1.77 -0.64 16.11
C ILE A 32 2.14 -1.47 17.34
N PRO A 33 3.37 -1.41 17.89
CA PRO A 33 3.73 -2.21 19.05
C PRO A 33 2.89 -1.96 20.28
N ALA A 34 2.38 -0.74 20.45
CA ALA A 34 1.62 -0.37 21.65
C ALA A 34 0.10 -0.58 21.51
N GLU A 35 -0.44 -0.48 20.31
CA GLU A 35 -1.89 -0.42 20.09
C GLU A 35 -2.46 -1.63 19.33
N TYR A 36 -1.64 -2.35 18.55
CA TYR A 36 -2.12 -3.51 17.79
C TYR A 36 -2.18 -4.75 18.68
N PRO A 37 -3.39 -5.34 18.90
CA PRO A 37 -3.58 -6.40 19.89
C PRO A 37 -2.88 -7.72 19.53
N ASP A 38 -2.74 -7.99 18.21
CA ASP A 38 -2.15 -9.22 17.68
C ASP A 38 -0.69 -9.03 17.24
N PHE A 39 0.03 -8.06 17.84
CA PHE A 39 1.41 -7.77 17.51
C PHE A 39 2.33 -8.98 17.72
N THR A 40 2.94 -9.46 16.63
CA THR A 40 3.78 -10.67 16.64
C THR A 40 5.28 -10.39 16.78
N GLY A 41 5.67 -9.11 16.82
CA GLY A 41 7.08 -8.70 16.87
C GLY A 41 7.70 -8.43 15.49
N ILE A 42 6.93 -8.47 14.39
CA ILE A 42 7.42 -8.02 13.10
C ILE A 42 7.79 -6.54 13.18
N ASN A 43 9.01 -6.21 12.77
CA ASN A 43 9.49 -4.83 12.83
C ASN A 43 9.09 -4.07 11.57
N HIS A 44 8.01 -3.31 11.65
CA HIS A 44 7.56 -2.41 10.57
C HIS A 44 8.33 -1.09 10.51
N SER A 45 9.12 -0.76 11.54
CA SER A 45 9.81 0.54 11.67
C SER A 45 11.32 0.42 11.45
N LEU A 46 11.73 -0.19 10.36
CA LEU A 46 13.13 -0.26 9.99
C LEU A 46 13.66 1.13 9.59
N SER A 47 14.92 1.40 9.89
CA SER A 47 15.55 2.70 9.62
C SER A 47 16.90 2.56 8.94
N GLY A 48 17.32 3.64 8.27
CA GLY A 48 18.60 3.71 7.57
C GLY A 48 18.50 3.41 6.06
N ALA A 49 19.52 3.80 5.33
CA ALA A 49 19.54 3.73 3.86
C ALA A 49 19.46 2.28 3.31
N VAL A 50 20.03 1.33 4.04
CA VAL A 50 20.01 -0.09 3.66
C VAL A 50 18.61 -0.67 3.81
N ALA A 51 17.92 -0.36 4.91
CA ALA A 51 16.57 -0.84 5.18
C ALA A 51 15.55 -0.41 4.11
N ARG A 52 15.75 0.75 3.48
CA ARG A 52 14.89 1.24 2.41
C ARG A 52 14.86 0.34 1.19
N LYS A 53 15.97 -0.32 0.88
CA LYS A 53 16.18 -1.14 -0.32
C LYS A 53 16.10 -2.64 -0.07
N GLN A 54 15.79 -3.06 1.16
CA GLN A 54 15.71 -4.47 1.55
C GLN A 54 14.29 -4.90 1.88
N ALA A 55 14.01 -6.19 1.71
CA ALA A 55 12.79 -6.80 2.20
C ALA A 55 12.76 -6.75 3.74
N ALA A 56 11.64 -6.31 4.28
CA ALA A 56 11.35 -6.33 5.72
C ALA A 56 10.46 -7.52 6.09
N HIS A 57 9.41 -7.74 5.31
CA HIS A 57 8.44 -8.81 5.48
C HIS A 57 7.73 -9.10 4.15
N GLN A 58 6.84 -10.08 4.17
CA GLN A 58 5.97 -10.38 3.04
C GLN A 58 4.57 -9.78 3.25
N VAL A 59 3.90 -9.50 2.14
CA VAL A 59 2.50 -9.10 2.13
C VAL A 59 1.69 -10.02 1.22
N ASP A 60 0.52 -10.43 1.70
CA ASP A 60 -0.46 -11.19 0.94
C ASP A 60 -1.30 -10.22 0.09
N ILE A 61 -1.18 -10.29 -1.22
CA ILE A 61 -1.97 -9.49 -2.16
C ILE A 61 -3.30 -10.19 -2.44
N PHE A 62 -4.40 -9.47 -2.25
CA PHE A 62 -5.73 -10.02 -2.51
C PHE A 62 -6.05 -9.99 -4.00
N GLY A 63 -6.42 -11.14 -4.55
CA GLY A 63 -6.85 -11.27 -5.94
C GLY A 63 -8.10 -10.43 -6.24
N GLN A 64 -8.30 -10.09 -7.52
CA GLN A 64 -9.40 -9.25 -8.00
C GLN A 64 -9.40 -7.80 -7.45
N SER A 65 -8.25 -7.33 -6.94
CA SER A 65 -8.03 -5.96 -6.53
C SER A 65 -7.39 -5.12 -7.65
N GLN A 66 -7.57 -3.80 -7.60
CA GLN A 66 -6.83 -2.88 -8.48
C GLN A 66 -5.32 -3.02 -8.26
N LEU A 67 -4.90 -3.22 -7.00
CA LEU A 67 -3.51 -3.45 -6.66
C LEU A 67 -2.96 -4.71 -7.32
N ALA A 68 -3.68 -5.84 -7.25
CA ALA A 68 -3.26 -7.09 -7.89
C ALA A 68 -3.06 -6.92 -9.41
N ALA A 69 -4.00 -6.23 -10.06
CA ALA A 69 -3.92 -5.90 -11.49
C ALA A 69 -2.72 -4.99 -11.80
N ALA A 70 -2.51 -3.94 -10.98
CA ALA A 70 -1.40 -2.99 -11.16
C ALA A 70 -0.01 -3.63 -10.96
N LEU A 71 0.10 -4.56 -10.02
CA LEU A 71 1.32 -5.33 -9.77
C LEU A 71 1.52 -6.47 -10.79
N ALA A 72 0.49 -6.83 -11.56
CA ALA A 72 0.39 -8.04 -12.38
C ALA A 72 0.68 -9.32 -11.54
N VAL A 73 0.03 -9.41 -10.39
CA VAL A 73 0.04 -10.55 -9.47
C VAL A 73 -1.40 -10.97 -9.24
N GLU A 74 -1.80 -12.13 -9.74
CA GLU A 74 -3.20 -12.59 -9.62
C GLU A 74 -3.61 -12.82 -8.17
N HIS A 75 -2.74 -13.41 -7.38
CA HIS A 75 -2.77 -13.59 -5.93
C HIS A 75 -1.41 -14.10 -5.47
N GLY A 76 -1.05 -13.84 -4.23
CA GLY A 76 0.20 -14.37 -3.67
C GLY A 76 0.94 -13.35 -2.80
N ARG A 77 2.11 -13.76 -2.39
CA ARG A 77 2.99 -12.99 -1.52
C ARG A 77 4.06 -12.27 -2.31
N ILE A 78 4.33 -11.04 -1.92
CA ILE A 78 5.48 -10.28 -2.40
C ILE A 78 6.26 -9.74 -1.21
N GLU A 79 7.56 -9.58 -1.40
CA GLU A 79 8.43 -8.94 -0.42
C GLU A 79 8.33 -7.42 -0.53
N VAL A 80 8.30 -6.73 0.62
CA VAL A 80 8.25 -5.28 0.69
C VAL A 80 9.21 -4.75 1.76
N ASN A 81 9.63 -3.49 1.62
CA ASN A 81 10.30 -2.76 2.69
C ASN A 81 9.28 -2.21 3.69
N SER A 82 9.74 -1.82 4.88
CA SER A 82 8.83 -1.30 5.91
C SER A 82 9.52 -0.26 6.78
N MET A 83 8.97 0.95 6.81
CA MET A 83 9.53 2.11 7.51
C MET A 83 8.41 2.94 8.16
N HIS A 84 7.50 2.27 8.86
CA HIS A 84 6.37 2.91 9.52
C HIS A 84 6.11 2.29 10.90
N HIS A 85 5.68 3.08 11.85
CA HIS A 85 5.22 2.65 13.18
C HIS A 85 3.72 2.83 13.36
N GLN A 86 3.07 3.47 12.39
CA GLN A 86 1.62 3.66 12.32
C GLN A 86 1.04 2.82 11.19
N ALA A 87 -0.22 2.41 11.31
CA ALA A 87 -0.92 1.65 10.28
C ALA A 87 -2.41 1.98 10.25
N VAL A 88 -3.08 1.60 9.17
CA VAL A 88 -4.55 1.63 9.09
C VAL A 88 -5.12 0.68 10.15
N ARG A 89 -6.08 1.20 10.94
CA ARG A 89 -6.84 0.43 11.94
C ARG A 89 -8.22 0.12 11.39
N ASP A 90 -9.12 1.10 11.42
CA ASP A 90 -10.45 0.94 10.86
C ASP A 90 -10.43 1.48 9.41
N VAL A 91 -10.73 0.61 8.47
CA VAL A 91 -10.77 0.98 7.04
C VAL A 91 -11.99 1.87 6.79
N ALA A 92 -11.79 2.99 6.09
CA ALA A 92 -12.85 3.92 5.79
C ALA A 92 -13.98 3.30 4.95
N PRO A 93 -15.23 3.75 5.13
CA PRO A 93 -16.34 3.30 4.30
C PRO A 93 -16.04 3.50 2.81
N GLY A 94 -16.30 2.46 2.02
CA GLY A 94 -16.03 2.43 0.58
C GLY A 94 -14.62 1.97 0.19
N LEU A 95 -13.64 2.09 1.08
CA LEU A 95 -12.32 1.46 0.86
C LEU A 95 -12.36 -0.04 1.14
N LYS A 96 -11.50 -0.77 0.46
CA LYS A 96 -11.24 -2.19 0.72
C LYS A 96 -9.76 -2.43 1.01
N VAL A 97 -9.49 -3.43 1.83
CA VAL A 97 -8.13 -3.94 2.03
C VAL A 97 -7.71 -4.67 0.76
N ALA A 98 -6.53 -4.33 0.23
CA ALA A 98 -5.95 -4.96 -0.94
C ALA A 98 -4.72 -5.81 -0.61
N ALA A 99 -4.08 -5.59 0.55
CA ALA A 99 -3.00 -6.43 1.06
C ALA A 99 -2.89 -6.38 2.58
N LEU A 100 -2.43 -7.49 3.16
CA LEU A 100 -2.09 -7.64 4.58
C LEU A 100 -0.66 -8.17 4.73
N SER A 101 0.03 -7.73 5.77
CA SER A 101 1.27 -8.38 6.23
C SER A 101 0.99 -9.71 6.93
N GLU A 102 2.05 -10.48 7.19
CA GLU A 102 1.96 -11.78 7.86
C GLU A 102 1.36 -11.71 9.28
N ASP A 103 1.47 -10.57 9.95
CA ASP A 103 0.86 -10.30 11.26
C ASP A 103 -0.50 -9.60 11.18
N GLY A 104 -1.06 -9.44 9.98
CA GLY A 104 -2.41 -8.92 9.78
C GLY A 104 -2.52 -7.39 9.72
N ILE A 105 -1.41 -6.66 9.74
CA ILE A 105 -1.40 -5.21 9.51
C ILE A 105 -1.85 -4.91 8.07
N VAL A 106 -2.71 -3.90 7.92
CA VAL A 106 -3.15 -3.45 6.60
C VAL A 106 -1.99 -2.78 5.87
N GLU A 107 -1.60 -3.38 4.76
CA GLU A 107 -0.48 -2.94 3.93
C GLU A 107 -0.92 -2.26 2.63
N ALA A 108 -2.16 -2.48 2.20
CA ALA A 108 -2.73 -1.73 1.11
C ALA A 108 -4.25 -1.58 1.22
N ILE A 109 -4.74 -0.45 0.72
CA ILE A 109 -6.15 -0.13 0.59
C ILE A 109 -6.45 0.39 -0.81
N GLU A 110 -7.68 0.23 -1.27
CA GLU A 110 -8.13 0.74 -2.56
C GLU A 110 -9.59 1.19 -2.53
N LEU A 111 -9.98 2.07 -3.44
CA LEU A 111 -11.37 2.41 -3.72
C LEU A 111 -11.80 1.65 -5.00
N PRO A 112 -12.53 0.53 -4.89
CA PRO A 112 -12.79 -0.36 -6.03
C PRO A 112 -13.53 0.31 -7.18
N GLU A 113 -14.41 1.25 -6.87
CA GLU A 113 -15.24 1.95 -7.86
C GLU A 113 -14.47 3.06 -8.62
N ALA A 114 -13.28 3.44 -8.13
CA ALA A 114 -12.44 4.44 -8.79
C ALA A 114 -11.60 3.81 -9.90
N ARG A 115 -11.23 4.61 -10.90
CA ARG A 115 -10.36 4.19 -11.99
C ARG A 115 -9.00 3.69 -11.53
N PHE A 116 -8.38 4.42 -10.62
CA PHE A 116 -7.12 4.06 -9.96
C PHE A 116 -7.01 4.83 -8.65
N PHE A 117 -7.25 4.16 -7.54
CA PHE A 117 -7.18 4.79 -6.23
C PHE A 117 -6.62 3.78 -5.24
N ILE A 118 -5.29 3.72 -5.16
CA ILE A 118 -4.53 2.70 -4.42
C ILE A 118 -3.65 3.38 -3.39
N GLY A 119 -3.69 2.90 -2.16
CA GLY A 119 -2.75 3.23 -1.10
C GLY A 119 -1.92 2.01 -0.73
N VAL A 120 -0.59 2.15 -0.69
CA VAL A 120 0.33 1.12 -0.21
C VAL A 120 1.11 1.64 1.00
N GLN A 121 1.31 0.80 2.00
CA GLN A 121 1.98 1.19 3.24
C GLN A 121 3.50 1.15 3.11
N TRP A 122 4.03 0.25 2.28
CA TRP A 122 5.46 0.20 1.96
C TRP A 122 5.90 1.34 1.03
N HIS A 123 7.20 1.39 0.73
CA HIS A 123 7.81 2.39 -0.15
C HIS A 123 8.25 1.75 -1.48
N PRO A 124 7.36 1.61 -2.47
CA PRO A 124 7.68 0.99 -3.76
C PRO A 124 8.76 1.76 -4.53
N GLU A 125 8.86 3.08 -4.35
CA GLU A 125 9.85 3.94 -5.00
C GLU A 125 11.30 3.60 -4.61
N GLU A 126 11.50 3.16 -3.37
CA GLU A 126 12.82 2.77 -2.86
C GLU A 126 13.25 1.38 -3.36
N LEU A 127 12.30 0.57 -3.83
CA LEU A 127 12.55 -0.78 -4.32
C LEU A 127 12.89 -0.85 -5.81
N LEU A 128 12.74 0.23 -6.56
CA LEU A 128 13.04 0.28 -7.99
C LEU A 128 14.53 0.05 -8.31
N GLU A 129 15.42 0.38 -7.38
CA GLU A 129 16.87 0.19 -7.50
C GLU A 129 17.40 -0.93 -6.60
N SER A 130 16.53 -1.81 -6.11
CA SER A 130 16.89 -2.92 -5.24
C SER A 130 17.03 -4.24 -5.99
N GLU A 131 17.66 -5.24 -5.36
CA GLU A 131 17.75 -6.62 -5.87
C GLU A 131 16.60 -7.52 -5.35
N ILE A 132 15.54 -6.91 -4.81
CA ILE A 132 14.39 -7.63 -4.27
C ILE A 132 13.59 -8.31 -5.40
N SER A 133 13.02 -9.48 -5.11
CA SER A 133 12.24 -10.26 -6.08
C SER A 133 11.00 -9.52 -6.62
N SER A 134 10.41 -8.65 -5.81
CA SER A 134 9.22 -7.86 -6.16
C SER A 134 9.49 -6.58 -6.96
N ARG A 135 10.74 -6.23 -7.26
CA ARG A 135 11.11 -5.01 -7.99
C ARG A 135 10.28 -4.79 -9.26
N ALA A 136 10.16 -5.83 -10.11
CA ALA A 136 9.40 -5.73 -11.34
C ALA A 136 7.90 -5.45 -11.11
N ALA A 137 7.34 -5.88 -9.97
CA ALA A 137 5.98 -5.54 -9.58
C ALA A 137 5.85 -4.05 -9.22
N MET A 138 6.86 -3.47 -8.54
CA MET A 138 6.89 -2.04 -8.22
C MET A 138 6.96 -1.18 -9.49
N GLU A 139 7.77 -1.56 -10.47
CA GLU A 139 7.82 -0.88 -11.78
C GLU A 139 6.46 -0.89 -12.47
N ARG A 140 5.74 -2.03 -12.44
CA ARG A 140 4.39 -2.14 -13.01
C ARG A 140 3.36 -1.26 -12.28
N LEU A 141 3.44 -1.16 -10.95
CA LEU A 141 2.55 -0.29 -10.17
C LEU A 141 2.65 1.17 -10.63
N PHE A 142 3.86 1.70 -10.76
CA PHE A 142 4.06 3.07 -11.24
C PHE A 142 3.62 3.24 -12.69
N LYS A 143 3.88 2.26 -13.55
CA LYS A 143 3.43 2.28 -14.95
C LYS A 143 1.90 2.33 -15.03
N ALA A 144 1.21 1.48 -14.29
CA ALA A 144 -0.26 1.46 -14.25
C ALA A 144 -0.84 2.80 -13.75
N PHE A 145 -0.22 3.40 -12.72
CA PHE A 145 -0.61 4.74 -12.24
C PHE A 145 -0.46 5.81 -13.32
N VAL A 146 0.68 5.85 -14.02
CA VAL A 146 0.92 6.81 -15.10
C VAL A 146 -0.05 6.62 -16.27
N GLU A 147 -0.36 5.39 -16.63
CA GLU A 147 -1.35 5.07 -17.67
C GLU A 147 -2.75 5.54 -17.27
N ALA A 148 -3.17 5.30 -16.03
CA ALA A 148 -4.43 5.80 -15.50
C ALA A 148 -4.51 7.33 -15.51
N ALA A 149 -3.42 8.02 -15.15
CA ALA A 149 -3.36 9.48 -15.16
C ALA A 149 -3.44 10.09 -16.57
N ARG A 150 -2.83 9.43 -17.57
CA ARG A 150 -2.90 9.89 -18.97
C ARG A 150 -4.31 9.78 -19.58
N SER A 151 -5.02 8.71 -19.28
CA SER A 151 -6.38 8.48 -19.80
C SER A 151 -7.45 9.44 -19.22
N THR A 152 -7.06 10.33 -18.28
CA THR A 152 -7.95 11.38 -17.74
C THR A 152 -7.94 12.65 -18.63
N GLN A 153 -7.03 12.77 -19.58
CA GLN A 153 -6.86 13.95 -20.45
C GLN A 153 -7.52 13.81 -21.82
N ALA A 154 -8.18 12.70 -22.08
CA ALA A 154 -8.95 12.43 -23.28
C ALA A 154 -10.48 12.51 -22.97
#